data_068c2cc73b5ab7b3c603f076ffd21732
#
_entry.id   068c2cc73b5ab7b3c603f076ffd21732
#
_cell.length_a   1.000
_cell.length_b   1.000
_cell.length_c   1.000
_cell.angle_alpha   90.00
_cell.angle_beta   90.00
_cell.angle_gamma   90.00
#
_symmetry.space_group_name_H-M   'P 1'
#
loop_
_entity.id
_entity.type
_entity.pdbx_description
1 polymer ?
#
loop_
_entity_poly.entity_id
_entity_poly.type
_entity_poly.pdbx_seq_one_letter_code
_entity_poly.pdbx_strand_id
1 'polypeptide(L)'
;YRKEYNKMKILIVNTSDIQGGAARAAYRLHKALLGSGVDSQMLVQNKTSDDYTVLNENKKVNKYLNKLRPILDSLSVRFYKNRTKTLFSPSFLPFSNIVDRINEINPDIVHLHWICGGMIRIEDIARIKAPIVWSLHDMWAFTGGCHYDEECKAYEKECGNCKVLGSQKENDLSRKVFKRKQKVFNNKKDITIVGLSNW
;
A
#
# COMPACT_ATOMS: atom_id res chain seq x y z
N TYR A 1 11.64 -41.65 3.10
CA TYR A 1 11.49 -40.44 2.25
C TYR A 1 10.57 -39.47 2.96
N ARG A 2 11.12 -38.46 3.68
CA ARG A 2 10.35 -37.29 4.15
C ARG A 2 9.99 -36.50 2.90
N LYS A 3 8.72 -36.41 2.51
CA LYS A 3 8.24 -35.36 1.60
C LYS A 3 8.56 -34.04 2.28
N GLU A 4 9.52 -33.27 1.74
CA GLU A 4 9.67 -31.86 2.06
C GLU A 4 8.38 -31.16 1.58
N TYR A 5 7.48 -30.92 2.50
CA TYR A 5 6.37 -30.01 2.23
C TYR A 5 6.98 -28.64 2.04
N ASN A 6 6.97 -28.14 0.80
CA ASN A 6 7.33 -26.75 0.52
C ASN A 6 6.52 -25.87 1.48
N LYS A 7 7.23 -25.20 2.38
CA LYS A 7 6.58 -24.25 3.30
C LYS A 7 5.98 -23.13 2.48
N MET A 8 4.72 -22.79 2.76
CA MET A 8 4.04 -21.63 2.16
C MET A 8 4.88 -20.37 2.42
N LYS A 9 5.25 -19.68 1.35
CA LYS A 9 6.02 -18.43 1.41
C LYS A 9 5.07 -17.22 1.39
N ILE A 10 5.07 -16.45 2.45
CA ILE A 10 4.27 -15.23 2.60
C ILE A 10 5.19 -14.01 2.57
N LEU A 11 4.87 -13.05 1.71
CA LEU A 11 5.56 -11.77 1.64
C LEU A 11 4.65 -10.66 2.16
N ILE A 12 5.00 -10.12 3.32
CA ILE A 12 4.32 -8.94 3.89
C ILE A 12 4.94 -7.67 3.26
N VAL A 13 4.10 -6.76 2.78
CA VAL A 13 4.53 -5.53 2.12
C VAL A 13 3.96 -4.32 2.83
N ASN A 14 4.84 -3.42 3.28
CA ASN A 14 4.47 -2.18 3.97
C ASN A 14 5.52 -1.08 3.71
N THR A 15 5.14 0.18 3.83
CA THR A 15 6.08 1.29 3.58
C THR A 15 7.23 1.32 4.58
N SER A 16 7.00 1.01 5.85
CA SER A 16 8.02 0.92 6.91
C SER A 16 7.91 -0.40 7.66
N ASP A 17 8.99 -0.82 8.32
CA ASP A 17 9.01 -2.04 9.13
C ASP A 17 8.35 -1.86 10.51
N ILE A 18 8.72 -0.82 11.27
CA ILE A 18 8.28 -0.62 12.66
C ILE A 18 7.75 0.78 12.96
N GLN A 19 7.85 1.72 12.02
CA GLN A 19 7.41 3.11 12.21
C GLN A 19 5.94 3.28 11.85
N GLY A 20 5.09 3.60 12.83
CA GLY A 20 3.66 3.80 12.66
C GLY A 20 2.81 2.57 13.03
N GLY A 21 1.49 2.77 13.13
CA GLY A 21 0.54 1.72 13.56
C GLY A 21 0.49 0.54 12.61
N ALA A 22 0.30 0.81 11.31
CA ALA A 22 0.26 -0.20 10.26
C ALA A 22 1.56 -1.03 10.19
N ALA A 23 2.71 -0.36 10.30
CA ALA A 23 4.01 -1.02 10.29
C ALA A 23 4.18 -1.98 11.48
N ARG A 24 3.83 -1.53 12.69
CA ARG A 24 3.90 -2.38 13.89
C ARG A 24 2.95 -3.58 13.80
N ALA A 25 1.75 -3.39 13.25
CA ALA A 25 0.81 -4.49 13.05
C ALA A 25 1.35 -5.49 12.02
N ALA A 26 1.86 -5.02 10.88
CA ALA A 26 2.49 -5.85 9.85
C ALA A 26 3.70 -6.63 10.40
N TYR A 27 4.57 -5.97 11.16
CA TYR A 27 5.73 -6.60 11.77
C TYR A 27 5.36 -7.67 12.81
N ARG A 28 4.35 -7.40 13.66
CA ARG A 28 3.84 -8.40 14.63
C ARG A 28 3.30 -9.64 13.92
N LEU A 29 2.53 -9.45 12.84
CA LEU A 29 2.03 -10.56 12.03
C LEU A 29 3.19 -11.35 11.41
N HIS A 30 4.19 -10.66 10.84
CA HIS A 30 5.39 -11.29 10.32
C HIS A 30 6.10 -12.17 11.37
N LYS A 31 6.31 -11.65 12.58
CA LYS A 31 6.93 -12.42 13.66
C LYS A 31 6.08 -13.59 14.12
N ALA A 32 4.75 -13.44 14.17
CA ALA A 32 3.84 -14.53 14.51
C ALA A 32 3.86 -15.65 13.46
N LEU A 33 3.88 -15.33 12.17
CA LEU A 33 4.00 -16.29 11.08
C LEU A 33 5.31 -17.07 11.16
N LEU A 34 6.43 -16.39 11.40
CA LEU A 34 7.73 -17.04 11.63
C LEU A 34 7.69 -17.97 12.85
N GLY A 35 7.09 -17.53 13.96
CA GLY A 35 6.93 -18.33 15.19
C GLY A 35 6.05 -19.56 14.97
N SER A 36 5.13 -19.51 14.00
CA SER A 36 4.29 -20.64 13.59
C SER A 36 4.94 -21.54 12.53
N GLY A 37 6.20 -21.29 12.17
CA GLY A 37 6.95 -22.10 11.20
C GLY A 37 6.65 -21.80 9.73
N VAL A 38 5.91 -20.72 9.42
CA VAL A 38 5.64 -20.27 8.05
C VAL A 38 6.89 -19.56 7.51
N ASP A 39 7.20 -19.74 6.22
CA ASP A 39 8.24 -18.95 5.53
C ASP A 39 7.72 -17.55 5.27
N SER A 40 7.98 -16.63 6.18
CA SER A 40 7.54 -15.24 6.09
C SER A 40 8.72 -14.30 5.88
N GLN A 41 8.58 -13.38 4.94
CA GLN A 41 9.48 -12.27 4.71
C GLN A 41 8.69 -10.96 4.71
N MET A 42 9.34 -9.86 5.07
CA MET A 42 8.71 -8.53 5.01
C MET A 42 9.51 -7.64 4.07
N LEU A 43 8.86 -7.06 3.05
CA LEU A 43 9.47 -6.11 2.11
C LEU A 43 8.98 -4.69 2.41
N VAL A 44 9.93 -3.78 2.64
CA VAL A 44 9.63 -2.40 3.01
C VAL A 44 10.40 -1.39 2.16
N GLN A 45 9.83 -0.19 2.00
CA GLN A 45 10.52 0.94 1.39
C GLN A 45 11.57 1.53 2.36
N ASN A 46 11.20 1.65 3.64
CA ASN A 46 12.06 2.24 4.68
C ASN A 46 12.28 1.23 5.80
N LYS A 47 13.47 0.64 5.85
CA LYS A 47 13.89 -0.27 6.90
C LYS A 47 14.66 0.49 7.98
N THR A 48 14.30 0.25 9.23
CA THR A 48 14.95 0.82 10.42
C THR A 48 15.40 -0.23 11.43
N SER A 49 14.85 -1.45 11.37
CA SER A 49 15.27 -2.57 12.22
C SER A 49 16.50 -3.31 11.66
N ASP A 50 17.18 -4.05 12.54
CA ASP A 50 18.29 -4.94 12.16
C ASP A 50 17.81 -6.36 11.78
N ASP A 51 16.49 -6.60 11.73
CA ASP A 51 15.91 -7.90 11.42
C ASP A 51 16.25 -8.32 9.99
N TYR A 52 17.01 -9.41 9.83
CA TYR A 52 17.45 -9.92 8.51
C TYR A 52 16.29 -10.48 7.66
N THR A 53 15.14 -10.81 8.27
CA THR A 53 13.94 -11.28 7.58
C THR A 53 13.12 -10.13 6.97
N VAL A 54 13.49 -8.89 7.31
CA VAL A 54 12.95 -7.67 6.70
C VAL A 54 13.84 -7.22 5.55
N LEU A 55 13.29 -7.17 4.36
CA LEU A 55 13.97 -6.81 3.11
C LEU A 55 13.70 -5.33 2.76
N ASN A 56 14.69 -4.69 2.20
CA ASN A 56 14.56 -3.37 1.58
C ASN A 56 15.45 -3.26 0.34
N GLU A 57 15.34 -2.18 -0.39
CA GLU A 57 16.28 -1.88 -1.47
C GLU A 57 17.63 -1.41 -0.91
N ASN A 58 18.69 -2.21 -1.12
CA ASN A 58 20.02 -1.97 -0.57
C ASN A 58 20.85 -0.91 -1.34
N LYS A 59 20.42 -0.42 -2.50
CA LYS A 59 21.18 0.58 -3.27
C LYS A 59 21.07 1.95 -2.59
N LYS A 60 22.22 2.55 -2.23
CA LYS A 60 22.28 3.87 -1.56
C LYS A 60 21.47 4.96 -2.29
N VAL A 61 21.51 4.97 -3.62
CA VAL A 61 20.74 5.91 -4.45
C VAL A 61 19.24 5.76 -4.22
N ASN A 62 18.72 4.55 -4.16
CA ASN A 62 17.32 4.28 -3.92
C ASN A 62 16.87 4.71 -2.53
N LYS A 63 17.76 4.64 -1.52
CA LYS A 63 17.46 5.11 -0.16
C LYS A 63 17.16 6.61 -0.11
N TYR A 64 17.87 7.44 -0.87
CA TYR A 64 17.59 8.87 -0.97
C TYR A 64 16.31 9.15 -1.78
N LEU A 65 16.12 8.45 -2.90
CA LEU A 65 14.91 8.55 -3.70
C LEU A 65 13.67 8.15 -2.91
N ASN A 66 13.74 7.08 -2.13
CA ASN A 66 12.63 6.63 -1.30
C ASN A 66 12.21 7.65 -0.24
N LYS A 67 13.13 8.46 0.29
CA LYS A 67 12.81 9.58 1.20
C LYS A 67 12.08 10.72 0.49
N LEU A 68 12.35 10.95 -0.80
CA LEU A 68 11.71 12.00 -1.59
C LEU A 68 10.35 11.57 -2.16
N ARG A 69 10.12 10.27 -2.33
CA ARG A 69 8.88 9.75 -2.95
C ARG A 69 7.60 10.26 -2.28
N PRO A 70 7.45 10.29 -0.94
CA PRO A 70 6.25 10.82 -0.31
C PRO A 70 5.99 12.29 -0.62
N ILE A 71 7.07 13.10 -0.72
CA ILE A 71 6.99 14.51 -1.07
C ILE A 71 6.52 14.66 -2.51
N LEU A 72 7.13 13.91 -3.42
CA LEU A 72 6.80 13.94 -4.85
C LEU A 72 5.36 13.44 -5.10
N ASP A 73 4.94 12.36 -4.42
CA ASP A 73 3.58 11.83 -4.54
C ASP A 73 2.53 12.85 -4.08
N SER A 74 2.84 13.64 -3.06
CA SER A 74 1.94 14.66 -2.53
C SER A 74 1.92 15.98 -3.31
N LEU A 75 2.79 16.18 -4.31
CA LEU A 75 2.89 17.47 -5.01
C LEU A 75 1.55 17.92 -5.62
N SER A 76 0.82 17.02 -6.25
CA SER A 76 -0.48 17.35 -6.85
C SER A 76 -1.54 17.80 -5.82
N VAL A 77 -1.41 17.34 -4.58
CA VAL A 77 -2.31 17.71 -3.46
C VAL A 77 -2.03 19.15 -2.99
N ARG A 78 -0.81 19.65 -3.16
CA ARG A 78 -0.42 21.01 -2.73
C ARG A 78 -1.12 22.10 -3.53
N PHE A 79 -1.63 21.83 -4.71
CA PHE A 79 -2.42 22.79 -5.50
C PHE A 79 -3.80 23.06 -4.89
N TYR A 80 -4.27 22.22 -3.96
CA TYR A 80 -5.54 22.42 -3.25
C TYR A 80 -5.31 23.22 -1.98
N LYS A 81 -5.49 24.54 -2.07
CA LYS A 81 -5.21 25.50 -0.96
C LYS A 81 -6.15 25.31 0.23
N ASN A 82 -7.41 24.92 -0.03
CA ASN A 82 -8.46 24.78 0.98
C ASN A 82 -8.60 23.35 1.52
N ARG A 83 -7.60 22.49 1.26
CA ARG A 83 -7.63 21.09 1.74
C ARG A 83 -7.59 21.01 3.26
N THR A 84 -8.21 19.97 3.81
CA THR A 84 -8.12 19.65 5.25
C THR A 84 -6.73 19.10 5.61
N LYS A 85 -6.54 18.76 6.89
CA LYS A 85 -5.30 18.13 7.37
C LYS A 85 -5.27 16.61 7.11
N THR A 86 -6.38 16.02 6.65
CA THR A 86 -6.47 14.59 6.38
C THR A 86 -5.47 14.19 5.30
N LEU A 87 -4.78 13.10 5.55
CA LEU A 87 -3.81 12.55 4.61
C LEU A 87 -4.50 12.15 3.30
N PHE A 88 -3.86 12.50 2.20
CA PHE A 88 -4.32 12.17 0.86
C PHE A 88 -3.14 11.66 0.00
N SER A 89 -3.25 10.45 -0.52
CA SER A 89 -2.21 9.81 -1.31
C SER A 89 -2.70 9.51 -2.73
N PRO A 90 -2.22 10.23 -3.74
CA PRO A 90 -2.57 9.99 -5.15
C PRO A 90 -1.98 8.70 -5.71
N SER A 91 -0.85 8.26 -5.17
CA SER A 91 -0.11 7.04 -5.57
C SER A 91 0.06 6.90 -7.09
N PHE A 92 0.64 7.93 -7.69
CA PHE A 92 0.88 7.99 -9.15
C PHE A 92 2.35 7.89 -9.53
N LEU A 93 3.28 7.95 -8.57
CA LEU A 93 4.71 7.96 -8.88
C LEU A 93 5.15 6.65 -9.54
N PRO A 94 5.71 6.71 -10.75
CA PRO A 94 6.30 5.57 -11.42
C PRO A 94 7.68 5.21 -10.84
N PHE A 95 8.34 4.23 -11.48
CA PHE A 95 9.72 3.82 -11.21
C PHE A 95 9.96 3.33 -9.78
N SER A 96 8.98 2.63 -9.20
CA SER A 96 9.18 1.82 -8.01
C SER A 96 9.53 0.39 -8.43
N ASN A 97 10.66 -0.14 -7.95
CA ASN A 97 11.07 -1.51 -8.23
C ASN A 97 10.42 -2.52 -7.27
N ILE A 98 9.55 -2.04 -6.37
CA ILE A 98 8.94 -2.88 -5.33
C ILE A 98 8.16 -4.05 -5.94
N VAL A 99 7.33 -3.79 -6.96
CA VAL A 99 6.54 -4.87 -7.60
C VAL A 99 7.41 -5.86 -8.36
N ASP A 100 8.46 -5.39 -9.02
CA ASP A 100 9.41 -6.28 -9.69
C ASP A 100 10.12 -7.16 -8.65
N ARG A 101 10.50 -6.59 -7.50
CA ARG A 101 11.09 -7.31 -6.38
C ARG A 101 10.12 -8.32 -5.74
N ILE A 102 8.83 -7.97 -5.59
CA ILE A 102 7.79 -8.89 -5.13
C ILE A 102 7.74 -10.11 -6.07
N ASN A 103 7.71 -9.87 -7.38
CA ASN A 103 7.61 -10.94 -8.38
C ASN A 103 8.91 -11.78 -8.47
N GLU A 104 10.09 -11.19 -8.23
CA GLU A 104 11.36 -11.93 -8.12
C GLU A 104 11.41 -12.85 -6.91
N ILE A 105 10.90 -12.40 -5.76
CA ILE A 105 10.80 -13.21 -4.53
C ILE A 105 9.85 -14.40 -4.77
N ASN A 106 8.89 -14.24 -5.66
CA ASN A 106 7.90 -15.25 -6.05
C ASN A 106 7.23 -15.91 -4.83
N PRO A 107 6.51 -15.12 -4.00
CA PRO A 107 5.78 -15.67 -2.86
C PRO A 107 4.50 -16.38 -3.30
N ASP A 108 3.98 -17.27 -2.45
CA ASP A 108 2.67 -17.90 -2.64
C ASP A 108 1.53 -16.91 -2.35
N ILE A 109 1.76 -15.99 -1.40
CA ILE A 109 0.80 -14.92 -1.02
C ILE A 109 1.58 -13.62 -0.80
N VAL A 110 1.04 -12.51 -1.34
CA VAL A 110 1.46 -11.14 -0.99
C VAL A 110 0.47 -10.55 -0.03
N HIS A 111 0.92 -10.20 1.18
CA HIS A 111 0.08 -9.54 2.17
C HIS A 111 0.39 -8.04 2.24
N LEU A 112 -0.48 -7.25 1.62
CA LEU A 112 -0.35 -5.79 1.62
C LEU A 112 -0.89 -5.20 2.93
N HIS A 113 -0.18 -4.22 3.44
CA HIS A 113 -0.61 -3.35 4.53
C HIS A 113 -0.69 -1.91 4.03
N TRP A 114 0.14 -1.01 4.52
CA TRP A 114 0.14 0.39 4.08
C TRP A 114 1.20 0.62 3.00
N ILE A 115 0.76 0.85 1.76
CA ILE A 115 1.60 0.89 0.55
C ILE A 115 1.65 2.27 -0.11
N CYS A 116 1.19 3.32 0.59
CA CYS A 116 1.14 4.69 0.10
C CYS A 116 2.48 5.43 0.22
N GLY A 117 2.46 6.76 0.12
CA GLY A 117 3.68 7.56 0.19
C GLY A 117 4.63 7.33 -0.99
N GLY A 118 4.08 7.07 -2.16
CA GLY A 118 4.84 6.82 -3.38
C GLY A 118 5.53 5.46 -3.44
N MET A 119 5.23 4.51 -2.53
CA MET A 119 5.81 3.18 -2.54
C MET A 119 5.36 2.36 -3.75
N ILE A 120 4.05 2.20 -3.92
CA ILE A 120 3.46 1.46 -5.04
C ILE A 120 2.47 2.38 -5.77
N ARG A 121 2.60 2.46 -7.09
CA ARG A 121 1.62 3.13 -7.93
C ARG A 121 0.38 2.24 -8.07
N ILE A 122 -0.82 2.85 -8.16
CA ILE A 122 -2.09 2.11 -8.25
C ILE A 122 -2.04 1.06 -9.36
N GLU A 123 -1.56 1.43 -10.54
CA GLU A 123 -1.50 0.53 -11.70
C GLU A 123 -0.54 -0.64 -11.51
N ASP A 124 0.50 -0.46 -10.69
CA ASP A 124 1.49 -1.50 -10.46
C ASP A 124 0.97 -2.63 -9.55
N ILE A 125 -0.12 -2.38 -8.78
CA ILE A 125 -0.79 -3.44 -8.00
C ILE A 125 -1.27 -4.58 -8.93
N ALA A 126 -1.76 -4.25 -10.13
CA ALA A 126 -2.17 -5.25 -11.11
C ALA A 126 -1.02 -6.12 -11.64
N ARG A 127 0.23 -5.67 -11.51
CA ARG A 127 1.44 -6.39 -11.96
C ARG A 127 1.93 -7.43 -10.94
N ILE A 128 1.41 -7.42 -9.71
CA ILE A 128 1.73 -8.43 -8.70
C ILE A 128 1.14 -9.77 -9.18
N LYS A 129 2.00 -10.78 -9.34
CA LYS A 129 1.60 -12.09 -9.89
C LYS A 129 0.89 -12.96 -8.88
N ALA A 130 1.35 -12.95 -7.63
CA ALA A 130 0.76 -13.74 -6.56
C ALA A 130 -0.62 -13.21 -6.12
N PRO A 131 -1.47 -14.07 -5.54
CA PRO A 131 -2.69 -13.66 -4.85
C PRO A 131 -2.38 -12.63 -3.76
N ILE A 132 -3.27 -11.65 -3.61
CA ILE A 132 -3.12 -10.57 -2.65
C ILE A 132 -4.10 -10.74 -1.49
N VAL A 133 -3.59 -10.69 -0.26
CA VAL A 133 -4.36 -10.40 0.95
C VAL A 133 -4.06 -8.97 1.33
N TRP A 134 -5.05 -8.14 1.61
CA TRP A 134 -4.84 -6.73 1.94
C TRP A 134 -5.52 -6.34 3.24
N SER A 135 -4.72 -6.13 4.28
CA SER A 135 -5.21 -5.59 5.56
C SER A 135 -5.36 -4.08 5.48
N LEU A 136 -6.59 -3.59 5.61
CA LEU A 136 -6.90 -2.17 5.53
C LEU A 136 -6.69 -1.50 6.88
N HIS A 137 -5.72 -0.59 6.95
CA HIS A 137 -5.43 0.22 8.14
C HIS A 137 -6.14 1.57 8.13
N ASP A 138 -6.68 1.94 6.98
CA ASP A 138 -7.44 3.16 6.72
C ASP A 138 -8.34 2.98 5.49
N MET A 139 -9.02 4.03 5.07
CA MET A 139 -9.99 3.98 3.96
C MET A 139 -9.35 4.16 2.58
N TRP A 140 -8.03 4.33 2.48
CA TRP A 140 -7.39 4.68 1.21
C TRP A 140 -7.70 3.71 0.07
N ALA A 141 -7.77 2.41 0.34
CA ALA A 141 -7.95 1.38 -0.69
C ALA A 141 -9.22 1.60 -1.53
N PHE A 142 -10.30 2.08 -0.93
CA PHE A 142 -11.61 2.24 -1.57
C PHE A 142 -12.08 3.69 -1.76
N THR A 143 -11.33 4.69 -1.27
CA THR A 143 -11.62 6.12 -1.47
C THR A 143 -10.92 6.69 -2.71
N GLY A 144 -11.19 7.95 -3.01
CA GLY A 144 -10.50 8.72 -4.05
C GLY A 144 -9.10 9.21 -3.67
N GLY A 145 -8.47 8.63 -2.65
CA GLY A 145 -7.11 8.96 -2.21
C GLY A 145 -7.00 9.50 -0.79
N CYS A 146 -8.10 9.86 -0.13
CA CYS A 146 -8.11 10.22 1.28
C CYS A 146 -8.00 8.96 2.15
N HIS A 147 -7.30 9.09 3.30
CA HIS A 147 -7.13 8.01 4.26
C HIS A 147 -8.30 7.95 5.26
N TYR A 148 -9.03 9.06 5.41
CA TYR A 148 -10.31 9.17 6.12
C TYR A 148 -11.23 10.07 5.31
N ASP A 149 -12.48 9.71 5.17
CA ASP A 149 -13.43 10.40 4.29
C ASP A 149 -14.10 11.65 4.93
N GLU A 150 -13.87 11.88 6.23
CA GLU A 150 -14.49 12.97 6.99
C GLU A 150 -16.03 12.97 6.83
N GLU A 151 -16.62 11.78 6.82
CA GLU A 151 -18.06 11.53 6.69
C GLU A 151 -18.67 11.96 5.35
N CYS A 152 -17.84 12.16 4.30
CA CYS A 152 -18.35 12.53 2.98
C CYS A 152 -19.03 11.39 2.24
N LYS A 153 -18.63 10.13 2.51
CA LYS A 153 -19.19 8.87 1.94
C LYS A 153 -19.26 8.82 0.40
N ALA A 154 -18.57 9.73 -0.29
CA ALA A 154 -18.61 9.80 -1.75
C ALA A 154 -18.09 8.52 -2.42
N TYR A 155 -17.20 7.78 -1.74
CA TYR A 155 -16.65 6.52 -2.23
C TYR A 155 -17.72 5.43 -2.46
N GLU A 156 -18.89 5.52 -1.80
CA GLU A 156 -20.02 4.57 -1.99
C GLU A 156 -20.60 4.64 -3.41
N LYS A 157 -20.43 5.78 -4.09
CA LYS A 157 -20.90 6.00 -5.46
C LYS A 157 -19.71 6.32 -6.36
N GLU A 158 -19.22 7.54 -6.30
CA GLU A 158 -18.08 8.02 -7.08
C GLU A 158 -17.47 9.26 -6.42
N CYS A 159 -16.15 9.21 -6.13
CA CYS A 159 -15.45 10.38 -5.58
C CYS A 159 -15.44 11.56 -6.59
N GLY A 160 -15.31 12.77 -6.08
CA GLY A 160 -15.33 14.06 -6.74
C GLY A 160 -15.89 15.10 -5.80
N ASN A 161 -15.81 16.39 -6.09
CA ASN A 161 -16.21 17.47 -5.16
C ASN A 161 -15.62 17.23 -3.75
N CYS A 162 -14.34 16.85 -3.69
CA CYS A 162 -13.75 16.21 -2.53
C CYS A 162 -13.64 17.17 -1.34
N LYS A 163 -14.31 16.86 -0.24
CA LYS A 163 -14.27 17.61 1.02
C LYS A 163 -12.84 17.72 1.55
N VAL A 164 -12.08 16.60 1.54
CA VAL A 164 -10.70 16.55 2.02
C VAL A 164 -9.77 17.45 1.20
N LEU A 165 -9.99 17.54 -0.11
CA LEU A 165 -9.23 18.45 -0.98
C LEU A 165 -9.76 19.90 -0.94
N GLY A 166 -10.92 20.17 -0.33
CA GLY A 166 -11.61 21.45 -0.41
C GLY A 166 -12.00 21.81 -1.85
N SER A 167 -12.30 20.81 -2.66
CA SER A 167 -12.62 20.93 -4.09
C SER A 167 -14.11 20.97 -4.30
N GLN A 168 -14.56 21.90 -5.18
CA GLN A 168 -15.95 21.95 -5.66
C GLN A 168 -16.08 21.43 -7.09
N LYS A 169 -15.01 20.85 -7.64
CA LYS A 169 -14.99 20.31 -9.01
C LYS A 169 -15.32 18.83 -9.00
N GLU A 170 -16.27 18.43 -9.82
CA GLU A 170 -16.62 17.02 -9.97
C GLU A 170 -15.44 16.18 -10.48
N ASN A 171 -14.71 16.68 -11.46
CA ASN A 171 -13.54 16.03 -12.05
C ASN A 171 -12.23 16.52 -11.38
N ASP A 172 -12.14 16.41 -10.08
CA ASP A 172 -10.94 16.72 -9.30
C ASP A 172 -9.96 15.55 -9.21
N LEU A 173 -8.90 15.72 -8.39
CA LEU A 173 -7.90 14.68 -8.18
C LEU A 173 -8.50 13.41 -7.56
N SER A 174 -9.50 13.56 -6.67
CA SER A 174 -10.14 12.41 -6.02
C SER A 174 -10.89 11.53 -7.03
N ARG A 175 -11.61 12.12 -7.98
CA ARG A 175 -12.27 11.43 -9.08
C ARG A 175 -11.28 10.64 -9.92
N LYS A 176 -10.16 11.27 -10.27
CA LYS A 176 -9.11 10.65 -11.08
C LYS A 176 -8.50 9.44 -10.37
N VAL A 177 -8.18 9.58 -9.07
CA VAL A 177 -7.61 8.49 -8.26
C VAL A 177 -8.62 7.35 -8.12
N PHE A 178 -9.88 7.66 -7.85
CA PHE A 178 -10.96 6.68 -7.72
C PHE A 178 -11.13 5.83 -8.99
N LYS A 179 -11.23 6.48 -10.16
CA LYS A 179 -11.34 5.79 -11.46
C LYS A 179 -10.13 4.89 -11.76
N ARG A 180 -8.91 5.33 -11.40
CA ARG A 180 -7.70 4.50 -11.55
C ARG A 180 -7.80 3.23 -10.72
N LYS A 181 -8.23 3.33 -9.45
CA LYS A 181 -8.42 2.17 -8.56
C LYS A 181 -9.50 1.24 -9.09
N GLN A 182 -10.66 1.76 -9.48
CA GLN A 182 -11.72 0.94 -10.09
C GLN A 182 -11.20 0.13 -11.29
N LYS A 183 -10.45 0.77 -12.20
CA LYS A 183 -9.87 0.09 -13.36
C LYS A 183 -8.92 -1.04 -12.95
N VAL A 184 -8.08 -0.82 -11.95
CA VAL A 184 -7.11 -1.82 -11.47
C VAL A 184 -7.81 -2.96 -10.75
N PHE A 185 -8.71 -2.66 -9.82
CA PHE A 185 -9.34 -3.68 -8.96
C PHE A 185 -10.37 -4.51 -9.72
N ASN A 186 -11.04 -3.96 -10.74
CA ASN A 186 -11.93 -4.73 -11.61
C ASN A 186 -11.17 -5.78 -12.43
N ASN A 187 -9.90 -5.55 -12.73
CA ASN A 187 -9.05 -6.46 -13.51
C ASN A 187 -8.23 -7.43 -12.65
N LYS A 188 -7.96 -7.11 -11.39
CA LYS A 188 -7.21 -7.94 -10.44
C LYS A 188 -8.18 -8.65 -9.49
N LYS A 189 -8.63 -9.84 -9.85
CA LYS A 189 -9.70 -10.57 -9.13
C LYS A 189 -9.22 -11.36 -7.91
N ASP A 190 -7.94 -11.59 -7.77
CA ASP A 190 -7.31 -12.37 -6.71
C ASP A 190 -6.84 -11.47 -5.53
N ILE A 191 -7.69 -10.53 -5.14
CA ILE A 191 -7.52 -9.67 -3.97
C ILE A 191 -8.54 -10.05 -2.90
N THR A 192 -8.05 -10.46 -1.73
CA THR A 192 -8.85 -10.65 -0.52
C THR A 192 -8.65 -9.46 0.41
N ILE A 193 -9.72 -8.80 0.80
CA ILE A 193 -9.69 -7.66 1.73
C ILE A 193 -9.91 -8.14 3.15
N VAL A 194 -9.10 -7.65 4.08
CA VAL A 194 -9.23 -7.89 5.52
C VAL A 194 -9.50 -6.56 6.22
N GLY A 195 -10.72 -6.40 6.75
CA GLY A 195 -11.06 -5.31 7.66
C GLY A 195 -10.49 -5.59 9.05
N LEU A 196 -9.89 -4.57 9.67
CA LEU A 196 -9.28 -4.70 11.00
C LEU A 196 -10.25 -4.38 12.15
N SER A 197 -11.44 -3.90 11.85
CA SER A 197 -12.51 -3.57 12.80
C SER A 197 -13.88 -3.62 12.13
N ASN A 198 -14.93 -3.68 12.95
CA ASN A 198 -16.35 -3.68 12.55
C ASN A 198 -16.95 -2.27 12.65
N TRP A 199 -16.29 -1.28 12.07
CA TRP A 199 -16.79 0.11 12.09
C TRP A 199 -17.20 0.60 10.71
#